data_c2da09e2f7c0c5f03bfb0eca05b198ab
#
_entry.id   c2da09e2f7c0c5f03bfb0eca05b198ab
#
_cell.length_a   1.000
_cell.length_b   1.000
_cell.length_c   1.000
_cell.angle_alpha   90.00
_cell.angle_beta   90.00
_cell.angle_gamma   90.00
#
_symmetry.space_group_name_H-M   'P 1'
#
loop_
_entity.id
_entity.type
_entity.pdbx_description
1 polymer ?
#
loop_
_entity_poly.entity_id
_entity_poly.type
_entity_poly.pdbx_seq_one_letter_code
_entity_poly.pdbx_strand_id
1 'polypeptide(L)'
;MRGIDTPIRQIRRRVFEEVARVAFESDNLNDDIEALPYIIAPSDLPTYHESIYRERAIVSERVRLAMGLSLRPDDEPVHLTAGLDASNVAEKYYEPPLMQVIPSACDKCPDNIYEVSNQCRGCMAHPCAEVCPKGAISMVKGCLLYTSPSPRDVEES
;
A
#
# COMPACT_ATOMS: atom_id res chain seq x y z
N MET A 1 -4.30 -4.72 -19.60
CA MET A 1 -2.87 -4.97 -19.33
C MET A 1 -2.63 -6.47 -19.08
N ARG A 2 -2.88 -7.30 -20.10
CA ARG A 2 -2.58 -8.73 -20.04
C ARG A 2 -1.14 -8.93 -20.53
N GLY A 3 -0.25 -9.46 -19.67
CA GLY A 3 1.10 -9.86 -20.06
C GLY A 3 2.27 -9.12 -19.40
N ILE A 4 2.03 -8.06 -18.64
CA ILE A 4 3.12 -7.38 -17.91
C ILE A 4 3.31 -8.08 -16.57
N ASP A 5 4.47 -8.71 -16.38
CA ASP A 5 4.87 -9.28 -15.10
C ASP A 5 5.47 -8.17 -14.23
N THR A 6 4.79 -7.86 -13.13
CA THR A 6 5.23 -6.83 -12.17
C THR A 6 5.73 -7.49 -10.89
N PRO A 7 6.66 -6.86 -10.15
CA PRO A 7 7.14 -7.39 -8.86
C PRO A 7 6.01 -7.72 -7.89
N ILE A 8 4.99 -6.87 -7.82
CA ILE A 8 3.80 -7.09 -6.99
C ILE A 8 3.04 -8.36 -7.40
N ARG A 9 2.97 -8.67 -8.70
CA ARG A 9 2.31 -9.88 -9.19
C ARG A 9 3.09 -11.14 -8.81
N GLN A 10 4.41 -11.06 -8.84
CA GLN A 10 5.29 -12.16 -8.42
C GLN A 10 5.15 -12.43 -6.92
N ILE A 11 5.14 -11.38 -6.09
CA ILE A 11 4.91 -11.53 -4.63
C ILE A 11 3.54 -12.16 -4.35
N ARG A 12 2.47 -11.69 -5.00
CA ARG A 12 1.12 -12.25 -4.83
C ARG A 12 1.08 -13.72 -5.19
N ARG A 13 1.70 -14.12 -6.30
CA ARG A 13 1.78 -15.51 -6.71
C ARG A 13 2.51 -16.33 -5.65
N ARG A 14 3.66 -15.87 -5.19
CA ARG A 14 4.43 -16.57 -4.16
C ARG A 14 3.65 -16.71 -2.85
N VAL A 15 2.90 -15.69 -2.43
CA VAL A 15 2.01 -15.79 -1.26
C VAL A 15 0.99 -16.92 -1.43
N PHE A 16 0.30 -16.99 -2.57
CA PHE A 16 -0.67 -18.06 -2.83
C PHE A 16 -0.03 -19.44 -2.90
N GLU A 17 1.14 -19.56 -3.51
CA GLU A 17 1.91 -20.82 -3.60
C GLU A 17 2.30 -21.33 -2.21
N GLU A 18 2.82 -20.45 -1.35
CA GLU A 18 3.26 -20.83 0.00
C GLU A 18 2.07 -21.13 0.92
N VAL A 19 0.99 -20.34 0.85
CA VAL A 19 -0.24 -20.64 1.62
C VAL A 19 -0.83 -21.97 1.19
N ALA A 20 -0.90 -22.27 -0.11
CA ALA A 20 -1.38 -23.56 -0.60
C ALA A 20 -0.47 -24.71 -0.15
N ARG A 21 0.86 -24.53 -0.23
CA ARG A 21 1.83 -25.53 0.23
C ARG A 21 1.62 -25.85 1.72
N VAL A 22 1.54 -24.84 2.56
CA VAL A 22 1.32 -25.05 4.00
C VAL A 22 -0.03 -25.72 4.26
N ALA A 23 -1.09 -25.34 3.56
CA ALA A 23 -2.40 -25.96 3.72
C ALA A 23 -2.44 -27.46 3.37
N PHE A 24 -1.57 -27.92 2.47
CA PHE A 24 -1.51 -29.33 2.05
C PHE A 24 -0.47 -30.17 2.78
N GLU A 25 0.64 -29.57 3.23
CA GLU A 25 1.79 -30.30 3.73
C GLU A 25 2.01 -30.17 5.24
N SER A 26 1.38 -29.16 5.88
CA SER A 26 1.66 -28.82 7.27
C SER A 26 0.93 -29.74 8.28
N ASP A 27 1.67 -30.25 9.24
CA ASP A 27 1.14 -30.91 10.43
C ASP A 27 0.76 -29.90 11.53
N ASN A 28 1.40 -28.72 11.54
CA ASN A 28 1.14 -27.63 12.48
C ASN A 28 0.86 -26.32 11.74
N LEU A 29 -0.37 -26.19 11.27
CA LEU A 29 -0.82 -25.11 10.40
C LEU A 29 -0.55 -23.72 10.98
N ASN A 30 -0.76 -23.54 12.29
CA ASN A 30 -0.62 -22.23 12.94
C ASN A 30 0.83 -21.73 12.92
N ASP A 31 1.78 -22.56 13.34
CA ASP A 31 3.18 -22.16 13.41
C ASP A 31 3.77 -21.93 12.01
N ASP A 32 3.41 -22.80 11.07
CA ASP A 32 3.90 -22.71 9.70
C ASP A 32 3.37 -21.45 8.99
N ILE A 33 2.12 -21.06 9.22
CA ILE A 33 1.56 -19.78 8.70
C ILE A 33 2.26 -18.57 9.31
N GLU A 34 2.50 -18.56 10.63
CA GLU A 34 3.23 -17.47 11.30
C GLU A 34 4.65 -17.31 10.76
N ALA A 35 5.27 -18.38 10.25
CA ALA A 35 6.60 -18.35 9.64
C ALA A 35 6.60 -17.83 8.18
N LEU A 36 5.47 -17.84 7.48
CA LEU A 36 5.40 -17.49 6.05
C LEU A 36 5.97 -16.11 5.69
N PRO A 37 5.76 -15.03 6.45
CA PRO A 37 6.35 -13.74 6.14
C PRO A 37 7.88 -13.77 6.07
N TYR A 38 8.51 -14.60 6.87
CA TYR A 38 9.97 -14.78 6.90
C TYR A 38 10.47 -15.69 5.77
N ILE A 39 9.66 -16.64 5.34
CA ILE A 39 9.96 -17.53 4.21
C ILE A 39 9.84 -16.76 2.89
N ILE A 40 8.82 -15.92 2.76
CA ILE A 40 8.54 -15.13 1.55
C ILE A 40 9.51 -13.95 1.42
N ALA A 41 9.85 -13.29 2.54
CA ALA A 41 10.80 -12.20 2.61
C ALA A 41 11.99 -12.55 3.55
N PRO A 42 12.89 -13.46 3.13
CA PRO A 42 13.95 -14.01 3.97
C PRO A 42 15.13 -13.05 4.17
N SER A 43 15.31 -12.09 3.29
CA SER A 43 16.46 -11.17 3.30
C SER A 43 16.40 -10.22 4.49
N ASP A 44 17.56 -9.82 4.98
CA ASP A 44 17.69 -8.72 5.94
C ASP A 44 17.61 -7.34 5.26
N LEU A 45 17.79 -7.32 3.93
CA LEU A 45 17.67 -6.12 3.11
C LEU A 45 16.31 -6.10 2.40
N PRO A 46 15.64 -4.96 2.40
CA PRO A 46 14.37 -4.80 1.69
C PRO A 46 14.58 -4.89 0.18
N THR A 47 13.61 -5.45 -0.52
CA THR A 47 13.65 -5.63 -1.98
C THR A 47 12.81 -4.57 -2.70
N TYR A 48 11.69 -4.16 -2.13
CA TYR A 48 10.69 -3.29 -2.78
C TYR A 48 10.32 -2.06 -1.95
N HIS A 49 10.58 -2.07 -0.65
CA HIS A 49 10.24 -0.99 0.27
C HIS A 49 11.47 -0.53 1.04
N GLU A 50 11.34 0.54 1.78
CA GLU A 50 12.43 1.14 2.57
C GLU A 50 12.92 0.23 3.71
N SER A 51 12.09 -0.72 4.16
CA SER A 51 12.36 -1.55 5.32
C SER A 51 11.84 -2.97 5.14
N ILE A 52 12.64 -3.95 5.52
CA ILE A 52 12.24 -5.36 5.55
C ILE A 52 11.07 -5.61 6.52
N TYR A 53 10.98 -4.85 7.60
CA TYR A 53 9.86 -4.94 8.54
C TYR A 53 8.54 -4.54 7.88
N ARG A 54 8.57 -3.49 7.05
CA ARG A 54 7.41 -3.06 6.26
C ARG A 54 7.03 -4.14 5.24
N GLU A 55 7.99 -4.72 4.53
CA GLU A 55 7.73 -5.81 3.58
C GLU A 55 7.08 -7.01 4.26
N ARG A 56 7.63 -7.45 5.40
CA ARG A 56 7.07 -8.57 6.17
C ARG A 56 5.67 -8.26 6.71
N ALA A 57 5.42 -7.04 7.16
CA ALA A 57 4.08 -6.61 7.59
C ALA A 57 3.07 -6.69 6.43
N ILE A 58 3.43 -6.21 5.24
CA ILE A 58 2.60 -6.29 4.05
C ILE A 58 2.35 -7.75 3.63
N VAL A 59 3.38 -8.58 3.67
CA VAL A 59 3.27 -10.02 3.36
C VAL A 59 2.36 -10.71 4.37
N SER A 60 2.44 -10.38 5.66
CA SER A 60 1.58 -10.92 6.71
C SER A 60 0.10 -10.65 6.40
N GLU A 61 -0.24 -9.41 6.07
CA GLU A 61 -1.62 -9.08 5.70
C GLU A 61 -2.06 -9.77 4.39
N ARG A 62 -1.17 -9.93 3.42
CA ARG A 62 -1.46 -10.70 2.20
C ARG A 62 -1.69 -12.18 2.44
N VAL A 63 -0.96 -12.78 3.38
CA VAL A 63 -1.16 -14.18 3.80
C VAL A 63 -2.56 -14.33 4.41
N ARG A 64 -2.97 -13.41 5.31
CA ARG A 64 -4.33 -13.41 5.88
C ARG A 64 -5.41 -13.32 4.79
N LEU A 65 -5.25 -12.37 3.87
CA LEU A 65 -6.20 -12.21 2.75
C LEU A 65 -6.23 -13.44 1.83
N ALA A 66 -5.09 -14.12 1.63
CA ALA A 66 -5.02 -15.35 0.84
C ALA A 66 -5.75 -16.52 1.51
N MET A 67 -5.81 -16.54 2.85
CA MET A 67 -6.60 -17.49 3.63
C MET A 67 -8.08 -17.10 3.74
N GLY A 68 -8.49 -15.98 3.15
CA GLY A 68 -9.86 -15.47 3.25
C GLY A 68 -10.18 -14.79 4.60
N LEU A 69 -9.18 -14.39 5.35
CA LEU A 69 -9.33 -13.62 6.59
C LEU A 69 -9.31 -12.11 6.30
N SER A 70 -9.92 -11.33 7.18
CA SER A 70 -9.83 -9.87 7.15
C SER A 70 -8.44 -9.39 7.60
N LEU A 71 -8.09 -8.15 7.28
CA LEU A 71 -6.91 -7.49 7.81
C LEU A 71 -6.97 -7.46 9.34
N ARG A 72 -5.79 -7.43 9.97
CA ARG A 72 -5.72 -7.24 11.42
C ARG A 72 -6.14 -5.82 11.78
N PRO A 73 -6.85 -5.63 12.91
CA PRO A 73 -7.13 -4.29 13.43
C PRO A 73 -5.81 -3.60 13.81
N ASP A 74 -5.78 -2.28 13.66
CA ASP A 74 -4.58 -1.48 13.95
C ASP A 74 -4.40 -1.21 15.47
N ASP A 75 -5.46 -1.39 16.26
CA ASP A 75 -5.53 -1.05 17.67
C ASP A 75 -5.30 -2.25 18.59
N GLU A 76 -5.33 -3.47 18.07
CA GLU A 76 -5.15 -4.70 18.87
C GLU A 76 -4.07 -5.61 18.31
N PRO A 77 -3.21 -6.19 19.16
CA PRO A 77 -2.25 -7.21 18.75
C PRO A 77 -2.97 -8.53 18.47
N VAL A 78 -3.08 -8.89 17.21
CA VAL A 78 -3.75 -10.12 16.75
C VAL A 78 -2.76 -11.01 16.01
N HIS A 79 -2.78 -12.31 16.30
CA HIS A 79 -1.98 -13.31 15.59
C HIS A 79 -2.36 -13.40 14.11
N LEU A 80 -1.39 -13.77 13.28
CA LEU A 80 -1.61 -13.92 11.84
C LEU A 80 -2.69 -14.98 11.53
N THR A 81 -2.78 -16.01 12.35
CA THR A 81 -3.72 -17.13 12.23
C THR A 81 -5.07 -16.91 12.92
N ALA A 82 -5.26 -15.79 13.61
CA ALA A 82 -6.51 -15.52 14.31
C ALA A 82 -7.72 -15.53 13.36
N GLY A 83 -8.73 -16.31 13.68
CA GLY A 83 -9.92 -16.50 12.84
C GLY A 83 -9.81 -17.60 11.80
N LEU A 84 -8.73 -18.38 11.79
CA LEU A 84 -8.50 -19.46 10.83
C LEU A 84 -9.60 -20.52 10.87
N ASP A 85 -10.10 -20.85 12.06
CA ASP A 85 -11.20 -21.80 12.23
C ASP A 85 -12.46 -21.36 11.47
N ALA A 86 -12.76 -20.07 11.48
CA ALA A 86 -13.87 -19.49 10.73
C ALA A 86 -13.62 -19.50 9.22
N SER A 87 -12.36 -19.52 8.77
CA SER A 87 -11.99 -19.60 7.37
C SER A 87 -12.13 -21.01 6.80
N ASN A 88 -12.05 -22.02 7.64
CA ASN A 88 -12.03 -23.44 7.25
C ASN A 88 -13.43 -24.05 7.00
N VAL A 89 -14.48 -23.23 6.99
CA VAL A 89 -15.84 -23.66 6.73
C VAL A 89 -16.08 -23.73 5.23
N ALA A 90 -16.52 -24.91 4.75
CA ALA A 90 -16.76 -25.16 3.33
C ALA A 90 -17.81 -24.23 2.68
N GLU A 91 -18.70 -23.68 3.49
CA GLU A 91 -19.81 -22.79 3.06
C GLU A 91 -19.53 -21.31 3.39
N LYS A 92 -18.29 -20.91 3.46
CA LYS A 92 -17.94 -19.51 3.76
C LYS A 92 -18.43 -18.59 2.64
N TYR A 93 -19.38 -17.75 2.96
CA TYR A 93 -19.76 -16.64 2.09
C TYR A 93 -18.79 -15.48 2.27
N TYR A 94 -18.40 -14.87 1.15
CA TYR A 94 -17.60 -13.65 1.21
C TYR A 94 -18.46 -12.51 1.74
N GLU A 95 -18.08 -12.01 2.91
CA GLU A 95 -18.71 -10.83 3.48
C GLU A 95 -18.07 -9.55 2.93
N PRO A 96 -18.87 -8.49 2.66
CA PRO A 96 -18.29 -7.19 2.32
C PRO A 96 -17.42 -6.63 3.47
N PRO A 97 -16.36 -5.88 3.14
CA PRO A 97 -15.92 -5.48 1.80
C PRO A 97 -15.12 -6.58 1.08
N LEU A 98 -15.47 -6.83 -0.18
CA LEU A 98 -14.77 -7.82 -1.02
C LEU A 98 -13.35 -7.40 -1.41
N MET A 99 -13.05 -6.12 -1.32
CA MET A 99 -11.72 -5.56 -1.51
C MET A 99 -11.26 -4.90 -0.23
N GLN A 100 -10.03 -5.19 0.14
CA GLN A 100 -9.39 -4.59 1.30
C GLN A 100 -8.08 -3.93 0.88
N VAL A 101 -7.80 -2.77 1.45
CA VAL A 101 -6.57 -2.02 1.22
C VAL A 101 -5.65 -2.26 2.40
N ILE A 102 -4.44 -2.72 2.13
CA ILE A 102 -3.39 -2.87 3.14
C ILE A 102 -2.75 -1.50 3.38
N PRO A 103 -2.97 -0.83 4.54
CA PRO A 103 -2.48 0.53 4.77
C PRO A 103 -0.96 0.64 4.66
N SER A 104 -0.22 -0.34 5.19
CA SER A 104 1.23 -0.39 5.14
C SER A 104 1.80 -0.55 3.73
N ALA A 105 1.00 -1.02 2.76
CA ALA A 105 1.41 -1.17 1.36
C ALA A 105 1.13 0.10 0.53
N CYS A 106 0.48 1.10 1.10
CA CYS A 106 0.21 2.35 0.41
C CYS A 106 1.47 3.21 0.42
N ASP A 107 2.02 3.48 -0.75
CA ASP A 107 2.99 4.53 -0.91
C ASP A 107 2.23 5.86 -0.84
N LYS A 108 2.60 6.70 0.12
CA LYS A 108 1.96 8.00 0.28
C LYS A 108 1.96 8.75 -1.04
N CYS A 109 0.81 9.27 -1.42
CA CYS A 109 0.79 10.28 -2.47
C CYS A 109 1.74 11.40 -2.07
N PRO A 110 2.61 11.86 -2.97
CA PRO A 110 3.47 12.98 -2.65
C PRO A 110 2.61 14.17 -2.25
N ASP A 111 2.88 14.71 -1.07
CA ASP A 111 2.14 15.86 -0.53
C ASP A 111 2.30 17.10 -1.43
N ASN A 112 3.46 17.18 -2.12
CA ASN A 112 3.75 18.22 -3.09
C ASN A 112 4.26 17.59 -4.38
N ILE A 113 3.45 17.61 -5.44
CA ILE A 113 3.83 17.13 -6.77
C ILE A 113 4.71 18.16 -7.48
N TYR A 114 4.53 19.42 -7.16
CA TYR A 114 5.28 20.53 -7.71
C TYR A 114 5.76 21.47 -6.60
N GLU A 115 7.05 21.72 -6.55
CA GLU A 115 7.66 22.67 -5.66
C GLU A 115 8.29 23.81 -6.45
N VAL A 116 8.01 25.05 -6.06
CA VAL A 116 8.67 26.21 -6.64
C VAL A 116 9.99 26.42 -5.94
N SER A 117 11.08 26.16 -6.66
CA SER A 117 12.41 26.37 -6.14
C SER A 117 12.72 27.86 -5.95
N ASN A 118 13.72 28.16 -5.13
CA ASN A 118 14.25 29.52 -4.94
C ASN A 118 14.94 30.11 -6.20
N GLN A 119 14.97 29.36 -7.31
CA GLN A 119 15.46 29.85 -8.61
C GLN A 119 14.45 30.66 -9.41
N CYS A 120 13.23 30.84 -8.87
CA CYS A 120 12.23 31.69 -9.48
C CYS A 120 12.77 33.13 -9.65
N ARG A 121 12.75 33.65 -10.86
CA ARG A 121 13.27 34.99 -11.17
C ARG A 121 12.24 36.11 -11.04
N GLY A 122 11.01 35.82 -10.66
CA GLY A 122 9.98 36.82 -10.51
C GLY A 122 9.72 37.62 -11.79
N CYS A 123 9.63 36.97 -12.97
CA CYS A 123 9.46 37.62 -14.24
C CYS A 123 8.14 38.42 -14.27
N MET A 124 8.14 39.58 -14.92
CA MET A 124 6.95 40.47 -14.99
C MET A 124 5.76 39.87 -15.76
N ALA A 125 6.03 38.96 -16.70
CA ALA A 125 4.99 38.37 -17.53
C ALA A 125 4.17 37.28 -16.83
N HIS A 126 4.64 36.74 -15.70
CA HIS A 126 4.00 35.72 -14.89
C HIS A 126 3.29 34.59 -15.68
N PRO A 127 3.92 34.00 -16.73
CA PRO A 127 3.24 33.03 -17.59
C PRO A 127 2.75 31.81 -16.82
N CYS A 128 3.44 31.43 -15.75
CA CYS A 128 3.05 30.35 -14.88
C CYS A 128 1.73 30.62 -14.14
N ALA A 129 1.47 31.87 -13.71
CA ALA A 129 0.22 32.26 -13.08
C ALA A 129 -0.92 32.36 -14.11
N GLU A 130 -0.64 32.90 -15.27
CA GLU A 130 -1.63 33.06 -16.35
C GLU A 130 -2.13 31.72 -16.92
N VAL A 131 -1.25 30.72 -17.02
CA VAL A 131 -1.57 29.41 -17.59
C VAL A 131 -2.15 28.46 -16.53
N CYS A 132 -2.09 28.79 -15.24
CA CYS A 132 -2.58 27.92 -14.18
C CYS A 132 -4.12 27.84 -14.18
N PRO A 133 -4.75 26.72 -14.58
CA PRO A 133 -6.20 26.64 -14.68
C PRO A 133 -6.90 26.72 -13.32
N LYS A 134 -6.17 26.44 -12.23
CA LYS A 134 -6.69 26.47 -10.86
C LYS A 134 -6.40 27.79 -10.12
N GLY A 135 -5.69 28.73 -10.74
CA GLY A 135 -5.28 29.96 -10.08
C GLY A 135 -4.39 29.76 -8.85
N ALA A 136 -3.73 28.61 -8.74
CA ALA A 136 -2.97 28.20 -7.56
C ALA A 136 -1.59 28.90 -7.44
N ILE A 137 -1.25 29.74 -8.39
CA ILE A 137 0.05 30.42 -8.45
C ILE A 137 -0.16 31.92 -8.25
N SER A 138 0.40 32.46 -7.19
CA SER A 138 0.38 33.90 -6.91
C SER A 138 1.78 34.44 -6.65
N MET A 139 1.99 35.70 -6.99
CA MET A 139 3.25 36.40 -6.74
C MET A 139 3.11 37.32 -5.52
N VAL A 140 3.92 37.07 -4.50
CA VAL A 140 3.98 37.89 -3.31
C VAL A 140 5.38 38.43 -3.12
N LYS A 141 5.53 39.74 -3.13
CA LYS A 141 6.82 40.43 -2.93
C LYS A 141 7.95 39.93 -3.85
N GLY A 142 7.65 39.62 -5.12
CA GLY A 142 8.62 39.09 -6.08
C GLY A 142 8.97 37.61 -5.92
N CYS A 143 8.32 36.93 -5.00
CA CYS A 143 8.43 35.45 -4.86
C CYS A 143 7.15 34.78 -5.31
N LEU A 144 7.30 33.63 -5.94
CA LEU A 144 6.20 32.81 -6.39
C LEU A 144 5.72 31.91 -5.26
N LEU A 145 4.44 32.02 -4.92
CA LEU A 145 3.77 31.12 -3.99
C LEU A 145 2.87 30.17 -4.77
N TYR A 146 3.07 28.88 -4.56
CA TYR A 146 2.22 27.85 -5.09
C TYR A 146 1.32 27.31 -3.98
N THR A 147 0.01 27.50 -4.13
CA THR A 147 -1.01 27.03 -3.19
C THR A 147 -2.03 26.19 -3.92
N SER A 148 -1.59 25.10 -4.58
CA SER A 148 -2.54 24.17 -5.17
C SER A 148 -3.24 23.38 -4.08
N PRO A 149 -4.58 23.39 -4.03
CA PRO A 149 -5.31 22.48 -3.18
C PRO A 149 -4.96 21.05 -3.56
N SER A 150 -4.76 20.21 -2.56
CA SER A 150 -4.58 18.77 -2.76
C SER A 150 -5.76 18.21 -3.57
N PRO A 151 -5.57 17.17 -4.39
CA PRO A 151 -6.69 16.48 -5.03
C PRO A 151 -7.80 16.07 -4.06
N ARG A 152 -7.49 15.92 -2.78
CA ARG A 152 -8.48 15.62 -1.73
C ARG A 152 -9.37 16.82 -1.40
N ASP A 153 -8.88 18.06 -1.57
CA ASP A 153 -9.64 19.27 -1.23
C ASP A 153 -10.66 19.62 -2.33
N VAL A 154 -10.61 18.94 -3.47
CA VAL A 154 -11.50 19.18 -4.62
C VAL A 154 -12.79 18.34 -4.53
N GLU A 155 -12.80 17.28 -3.72
CA GLU A 155 -13.97 16.39 -3.58
C GLU A 155 -14.96 16.83 -2.50
N GLU A 156 -14.60 17.82 -1.67
CA GLU A 156 -15.45 18.34 -0.58
C GLU A 156 -16.14 19.68 -0.87
N SER A 157 -16.14 20.15 -2.12
CA SER A 157 -16.77 21.42 -2.50
C SER A 157 -18.00 21.21 -3.37
#